data_b887fd5f4ab8c836fcec92de220dffdf
#
_entry.id   b887fd5f4ab8c836fcec92de220dffdf
#
_cell.length_a   1.000
_cell.length_b   1.000
_cell.length_c   1.000
_cell.angle_alpha   90.00
_cell.angle_beta   90.00
_cell.angle_gamma   90.00
#
_symmetry.space_group_name_H-M   'P 1'
#
loop_
_entity.id
_entity.type
_entity.pdbx_description
1 polymer ?
#
loop_
_entity_poly.entity_id
_entity_poly.type
_entity_poly.pdbx_seq_one_letter_code
_entity_poly.pdbx_strand_id
1 'polypeptide(L)'
;MQYSSNAKSKELIKAIGELVKKHRVEQNKTMYSISAEAGVPKATWRELELGLKDFRFTTIWKIAEGLDIPLDQLIKELREKLGANFTLIEE
;
A
#
# COMPACT_ATOMS: atom_id res chain seq x y z
N MET A 1 -15.51 6.05 -14.11
CA MET A 1 -14.68 4.92 -14.54
C MET A 1 -14.39 3.97 -13.40
N GLN A 2 -14.47 2.72 -13.68
CA GLN A 2 -14.30 1.67 -12.66
C GLN A 2 -12.85 1.22 -12.65
N TYR A 3 -12.05 1.76 -11.75
CA TYR A 3 -10.67 1.27 -11.67
C TYR A 3 -10.65 -0.24 -11.43
N SER A 4 -11.68 -0.77 -10.77
CA SER A 4 -11.74 -2.19 -10.44
C SER A 4 -11.80 -3.08 -11.67
N SER A 5 -12.15 -2.55 -12.84
CA SER A 5 -12.13 -3.30 -14.08
C SER A 5 -10.74 -3.29 -14.73
N ASN A 6 -9.81 -2.48 -14.21
CA ASN A 6 -8.46 -2.36 -14.76
C ASN A 6 -7.53 -3.34 -14.03
N ALA A 7 -7.08 -4.36 -14.75
CA ALA A 7 -6.23 -5.40 -14.16
C ALA A 7 -4.91 -4.85 -13.63
N LYS A 8 -4.35 -3.85 -14.29
CA LYS A 8 -3.10 -3.24 -13.86
C LYS A 8 -3.28 -2.47 -12.55
N SER A 9 -4.38 -1.77 -12.40
CA SER A 9 -4.68 -1.07 -11.15
C SER A 9 -4.83 -2.06 -10.00
N LYS A 10 -5.52 -3.17 -10.24
CA LYS A 10 -5.66 -4.21 -9.21
C LYS A 10 -4.32 -4.80 -8.82
N GLU A 11 -3.45 -5.00 -9.79
CA GLU A 11 -2.11 -5.53 -9.54
C GLU A 11 -1.32 -4.58 -8.65
N LEU A 12 -1.36 -3.29 -8.94
CA LEU A 12 -0.68 -2.27 -8.15
C LEU A 12 -1.23 -2.21 -6.72
N ILE A 13 -2.55 -2.19 -6.60
CA ILE A 13 -3.21 -2.09 -5.29
C ILE A 13 -2.87 -3.31 -4.43
N LYS A 14 -2.87 -4.49 -5.02
CA LYS A 14 -2.49 -5.71 -4.32
C LYS A 14 -1.02 -5.66 -3.89
N ALA A 15 -0.15 -5.20 -4.78
CA ALA A 15 1.29 -5.16 -4.51
C ALA A 15 1.61 -4.24 -3.34
N ILE A 16 1.01 -3.04 -3.30
CA ILE A 16 1.28 -2.11 -2.20
C ILE A 16 0.74 -2.69 -0.88
N GLY A 17 -0.40 -3.34 -0.92
CA GLY A 17 -0.97 -3.97 0.28
C GLY A 17 -0.07 -5.05 0.85
N GLU A 18 0.47 -5.91 -0.01
CA GLU A 18 1.39 -6.97 0.40
C GLU A 18 2.67 -6.39 0.99
N LEU A 19 3.17 -5.33 0.39
CA LEU A 19 4.40 -4.69 0.85
C LEU A 19 4.21 -4.04 2.22
N VAL A 20 3.09 -3.36 2.43
CA VAL A 20 2.75 -2.76 3.70
C VAL A 20 2.62 -3.83 4.78
N LYS A 21 1.94 -4.93 4.47
CA LYS A 21 1.80 -6.04 5.41
C LYS A 21 3.16 -6.62 5.79
N LYS A 22 4.03 -6.80 4.81
CA LYS A 22 5.36 -7.33 5.04
C LYS A 22 6.12 -6.47 6.05
N HIS A 23 6.14 -5.16 5.84
CA HIS A 23 6.85 -4.26 6.74
C HIS A 23 6.24 -4.27 8.15
N ARG A 24 4.90 -4.28 8.24
CA ARG A 24 4.25 -4.30 9.54
C ARG A 24 4.61 -5.57 10.32
N VAL A 25 4.52 -6.71 9.65
CA VAL A 25 4.79 -8.00 10.30
C VAL A 25 6.25 -8.08 10.72
N GLU A 26 7.17 -7.60 9.89
CA GLU A 26 8.59 -7.58 10.22
C GLU A 26 8.88 -6.72 11.46
N GLN A 27 8.04 -5.71 11.71
CA GLN A 27 8.18 -4.85 12.88
C GLN A 27 7.45 -5.41 14.11
N ASN A 28 6.81 -6.56 13.96
CA ASN A 28 6.03 -7.20 15.05
C ASN A 28 4.91 -6.31 15.57
N LYS A 29 4.26 -5.58 14.67
CA LYS A 29 3.17 -4.66 15.05
C LYS A 29 1.84 -5.21 14.61
N THR A 30 0.82 -4.96 15.45
CA THR A 30 -0.57 -5.29 15.10
C THR A 30 -1.13 -4.18 14.23
N MET A 31 -2.19 -4.50 13.49
CA MET A 31 -2.90 -3.47 12.73
C MET A 31 -3.44 -2.38 13.64
N TYR A 32 -3.89 -2.77 14.83
CA TYR A 32 -4.42 -1.79 15.77
C TYR A 32 -3.38 -0.76 16.17
N SER A 33 -2.21 -1.21 16.58
CA SER A 33 -1.19 -0.28 17.07
C SER A 33 -0.61 0.58 15.94
N ILE A 34 -0.34 -0.03 14.79
CA ILE A 34 0.30 0.73 13.71
C ILE A 34 -0.67 1.72 13.06
N SER A 35 -1.94 1.37 12.95
CA SER A 35 -2.92 2.29 12.39
C SER A 35 -3.10 3.50 13.30
N ALA A 36 -3.06 3.29 14.62
CA ALA A 36 -3.12 4.40 15.57
C ALA A 36 -1.91 5.32 15.42
N GLU A 37 -0.71 4.74 15.26
CA GLU A 37 0.50 5.54 15.07
C GLU A 37 0.46 6.35 13.78
N ALA A 38 -0.11 5.77 12.74
CA ALA A 38 -0.19 6.43 11.43
C ALA A 38 -1.33 7.43 11.33
N GLY A 39 -2.24 7.46 12.31
CA GLY A 39 -3.41 8.31 12.22
C GLY A 39 -4.39 7.86 11.15
N VAL A 40 -4.50 6.54 10.95
CA VAL A 40 -5.37 5.94 9.94
C VAL A 40 -6.31 4.98 10.65
N PRO A 41 -7.62 4.97 10.32
CA PRO A 41 -8.52 4.00 10.94
C PRO A 41 -8.05 2.57 10.69
N LYS A 42 -8.24 1.70 11.68
CA LYS A 42 -7.82 0.31 11.55
C LYS A 42 -8.46 -0.37 10.35
N ALA A 43 -9.75 -0.08 10.11
CA ALA A 43 -10.45 -0.66 8.96
C ALA A 43 -9.80 -0.24 7.64
N THR A 44 -9.36 1.02 7.55
CA THR A 44 -8.67 1.51 6.36
C THR A 44 -7.35 0.79 6.17
N TRP A 45 -6.58 0.62 7.25
CA TRP A 45 -5.31 -0.11 7.17
C TRP A 45 -5.54 -1.54 6.68
N ARG A 46 -6.55 -2.21 7.26
CA ARG A 46 -6.87 -3.58 6.88
C ARG A 46 -7.25 -3.68 5.40
N GLU A 47 -8.09 -2.75 4.92
CA GLU A 47 -8.49 -2.74 3.52
C GLU A 47 -7.30 -2.54 2.60
N LEU A 48 -6.34 -1.73 3.02
CA LEU A 48 -5.15 -1.51 2.23
C LEU A 48 -4.30 -2.79 2.13
N GLU A 49 -4.06 -3.45 3.25
CA GLU A 49 -3.29 -4.70 3.23
C GLU A 49 -3.94 -5.79 2.39
N LEU A 50 -5.27 -5.80 2.37
CA LEU A 50 -6.02 -6.80 1.59
C LEU A 50 -6.19 -6.43 0.12
N GLY A 51 -5.75 -5.24 -0.27
CA GLY A 51 -5.86 -4.81 -1.65
C GLY A 51 -7.29 -4.56 -2.11
N LEU A 52 -8.14 -4.06 -1.21
CA LEU A 52 -9.57 -3.92 -1.49
C LEU A 52 -9.95 -2.59 -2.12
N LYS A 53 -9.11 -1.56 -1.98
CA LYS A 53 -9.43 -0.22 -2.46
C LYS A 53 -8.20 0.49 -2.97
N ASP A 54 -8.43 1.46 -3.82
CA ASP A 54 -7.42 2.40 -4.29
C ASP A 54 -7.43 3.60 -3.37
N PHE A 55 -6.40 3.74 -2.54
CA PHE A 55 -6.36 4.77 -1.53
C PHE A 55 -5.68 6.03 -2.05
N ARG A 56 -6.06 7.17 -1.45
CA ARG A 56 -5.45 8.45 -1.79
C ARG A 56 -3.96 8.44 -1.45
N PHE A 57 -3.23 9.24 -2.19
CA PHE A 57 -1.80 9.38 -1.95
C PHE A 57 -1.49 9.87 -0.53
N THR A 58 -2.35 10.73 0.02
CA THR A 58 -2.17 11.20 1.39
C THR A 58 -2.28 10.06 2.40
N THR A 59 -3.15 9.10 2.15
CA THR A 59 -3.25 7.91 2.99
C THR A 59 -1.98 7.07 2.90
N ILE A 60 -1.46 6.88 1.69
CA ILE A 60 -0.22 6.14 1.48
C ILE A 60 0.94 6.82 2.20
N TRP A 61 0.99 8.15 2.17
CA TRP A 61 2.01 8.90 2.88
C TRP A 61 1.96 8.62 4.38
N LYS A 62 0.76 8.67 4.97
CA LYS A 62 0.58 8.36 6.40
C LYS A 62 1.01 6.93 6.72
N ILE A 63 0.70 6.00 5.84
CA ILE A 63 1.08 4.60 6.01
C ILE A 63 2.60 4.48 6.08
N ALA A 64 3.32 5.13 5.17
CA ALA A 64 4.78 5.11 5.17
C ALA A 64 5.33 5.68 6.48
N GLU A 65 4.75 6.78 6.95
CA GLU A 65 5.18 7.37 8.22
C GLU A 65 4.91 6.43 9.40
N GLY A 66 3.76 5.78 9.41
CA GLY A 66 3.45 4.80 10.46
C GLY A 66 4.40 3.61 10.46
N LEU A 67 4.88 3.21 9.30
CA LEU A 67 5.86 2.15 9.16
C LEU A 67 7.29 2.62 9.41
N ASP A 68 7.47 3.93 9.62
CA ASP A 68 8.79 4.54 9.79
C ASP A 68 9.70 4.26 8.60
N ILE A 69 9.14 4.36 7.40
CA ILE A 69 9.85 4.17 6.15
C ILE A 69 9.73 5.43 5.32
N PRO A 70 10.83 5.95 4.76
CA PRO A 70 10.72 7.08 3.82
C PRO A 70 9.81 6.68 2.66
N LEU A 71 8.94 7.60 2.26
CA LEU A 71 7.98 7.30 1.19
C LEU A 71 8.68 6.89 -0.11
N ASP A 72 9.79 7.54 -0.44
CA ASP A 72 10.54 7.20 -1.65
C ASP A 72 11.07 5.77 -1.59
N GLN A 73 11.47 5.30 -0.40
CA GLN A 73 11.92 3.92 -0.26
C GLN A 73 10.76 2.94 -0.47
N LEU A 74 9.60 3.25 0.10
CA LEU A 74 8.42 2.39 -0.09
C LEU A 74 8.06 2.31 -1.57
N ILE A 75 8.09 3.44 -2.26
CA ILE A 75 7.78 3.48 -3.70
C ILE A 75 8.83 2.71 -4.50
N LYS A 76 10.11 2.84 -4.14
CA LYS A 76 11.16 2.10 -4.82
C LYS A 76 10.93 0.59 -4.69
N GLU A 77 10.61 0.12 -3.49
CA GLU A 77 10.34 -1.29 -3.27
C GLU A 77 9.12 -1.75 -4.06
N LEU A 78 8.10 -0.89 -4.14
CA LEU A 78 6.91 -1.19 -4.91
C LEU A 78 7.25 -1.35 -6.39
N ARG A 79 8.06 -0.46 -6.94
CA ARG A 79 8.47 -0.55 -8.34
C ARG A 79 9.27 -1.82 -8.60
N GLU A 80 10.14 -2.18 -7.68
CA GLU A 80 10.93 -3.41 -7.80
C GLU A 80 10.02 -4.65 -7.78
N LYS A 81 9.02 -4.63 -6.92
CA LYS A 81 8.07 -5.74 -6.80
C LYS A 81 7.24 -5.90 -8.08
N LEU A 82 6.85 -4.79 -8.69
CA LEU A 82 6.03 -4.81 -9.90
C LEU A 82 6.85 -5.10 -11.17
N GLY A 83 8.15 -4.77 -11.15
CA GLY A 83 9.02 -4.96 -12.30
C GLY A 83 9.14 -3.70 -13.15
N ALA A 84 10.25 -3.64 -13.90
CA ALA A 84 10.62 -2.43 -14.64
C ALA A 84 9.64 -2.08 -15.76
N ASN A 85 8.92 -3.07 -16.27
CA ASN A 85 8.01 -2.86 -17.40
C ASN A 85 6.57 -2.62 -17.01
N PHE A 86 6.31 -2.55 -15.70
CA PHE A 86 4.94 -2.31 -15.24
C PHE A 86 4.47 -0.92 -15.66
N THR A 87 3.23 -0.83 -16.14
CA THR A 87 2.61 0.44 -16.48
C THR A 87 1.12 0.36 -16.19
N LEU A 88 0.56 1.48 -15.76
CA LEU A 88 -0.89 1.61 -15.59
C LEU A 88 -1.60 2.03 -16.87
N ILE A 89 -0.81 2.46 -17.86
CA ILE A 89 -1.38 2.90 -19.13
C ILE A 89 -1.75 1.66 -19.94
N GLU A 90 -3.02 1.56 -20.34
CA GLU A 90 -3.49 0.43 -21.11
C GLU A 90 -3.88 0.88 -22.51
N GLU A 91 -3.62 0.03 -23.46
CA GLU A 91 -3.90 0.28 -24.86
C GLU A 91 -5.37 0.32 -25.16
#